data_a4b3f7debafe4b81d82c520bc7557509
#
_entry.id   a4b3f7debafe4b81d82c520bc7557509
#
_cell.length_a   1.000
_cell.length_b   1.000
_cell.length_c   1.000
_cell.angle_alpha   90.00
_cell.angle_beta   90.00
_cell.angle_gamma   90.00
#
_symmetry.space_group_name_H-M   'P 1'
#
loop_
_entity.id
_entity.type
_entity.pdbx_description
1 polymer ?
#
loop_
_entity_poly.entity_id
_entity_poly.type
_entity_poly.pdbx_seq_one_letter_code
_entity_poly.pdbx_strand_id
1 'polypeptide(L)'
;MNQSVPKYNALNALRASDEWNKLDKVQQRIVNKAIRSMKNAGIGLPENSPEKKQFNEISERLSQLSLTFNNNVLDGTKAYQRVVKDKAELEGCSDAFLATLKANGERLGQDGYCITLDYPIYGPFMMNCSNRALREEVT
;
A
#
# COMPACT_ATOMS: atom_id res chain seq x y z
N MET A 1 -0.17 -15.09 5.13
CA MET A 1 -1.55 -15.48 5.52
C MET A 1 -1.50 -16.74 6.36
N ASN A 2 -2.22 -16.78 7.49
CA ASN A 2 -2.14 -17.90 8.44
C ASN A 2 -3.14 -18.99 8.02
N GLN A 3 -2.76 -19.85 7.06
CA GLN A 3 -3.60 -20.92 6.51
C GLN A 3 -3.34 -22.25 7.27
N SER A 4 -3.45 -22.25 8.58
CA SER A 4 -3.26 -23.45 9.38
C SER A 4 -4.59 -24.18 9.60
N VAL A 5 -4.81 -25.27 8.88
CA VAL A 5 -5.97 -26.18 9.07
C VAL A 5 -6.01 -26.72 10.50
N PRO A 6 -4.90 -27.18 11.13
CA PRO A 6 -4.91 -27.62 12.52
C PRO A 6 -5.42 -26.55 13.48
N LYS A 7 -5.00 -25.29 13.32
CA LYS A 7 -5.49 -24.18 14.14
C LYS A 7 -6.98 -23.93 13.96
N TYR A 8 -7.47 -24.00 12.72
CA TYR A 8 -8.91 -23.86 12.42
C TYR A 8 -9.73 -24.95 13.10
N ASN A 9 -9.28 -26.20 13.02
CA ASN A 9 -9.94 -27.33 13.67
C ASN A 9 -9.94 -27.20 15.21
N ALA A 10 -8.81 -26.81 15.79
CA ALA A 10 -8.70 -26.59 17.24
C ALA A 10 -9.66 -25.48 17.73
N LEU A 11 -9.77 -24.36 17.00
CA LEU A 11 -10.69 -23.27 17.35
C LEU A 11 -12.15 -23.68 17.22
N ASN A 12 -12.51 -24.49 16.23
CA ASN A 12 -13.85 -25.03 16.10
C ASN A 12 -14.16 -26.07 17.19
N ALA A 13 -13.21 -26.93 17.57
CA ALA A 13 -13.33 -27.86 18.67
C ALA A 13 -13.54 -27.12 20.02
N LEU A 14 -12.76 -26.09 20.27
CA LEU A 14 -12.95 -25.23 21.45
C LEU A 14 -14.36 -24.62 21.48
N ARG A 15 -14.84 -24.11 20.35
CA ARG A 15 -16.19 -23.52 20.25
C ARG A 15 -17.33 -24.52 20.49
N ALA A 16 -17.07 -25.81 20.21
CA ALA A 16 -18.04 -26.89 20.42
C ALA A 16 -17.91 -27.56 21.79
N SER A 17 -16.94 -27.21 22.60
CA SER A 17 -16.69 -27.81 23.91
C SER A 17 -17.35 -27.02 25.04
N ASP A 18 -17.46 -27.65 26.23
CA ASP A 18 -17.94 -27.00 27.47
C ASP A 18 -17.04 -25.85 27.93
N GLU A 19 -15.76 -25.86 27.54
CA GLU A 19 -14.81 -24.78 27.80
C GLU A 19 -15.25 -23.46 27.15
N TRP A 20 -16.02 -23.49 26.09
CA TRP A 20 -16.59 -22.30 25.44
C TRP A 20 -17.40 -21.44 26.41
N ASN A 21 -18.18 -22.06 27.29
CA ASN A 21 -19.03 -21.37 28.23
C ASN A 21 -18.25 -20.75 29.41
N LYS A 22 -16.99 -21.15 29.61
CA LYS A 22 -16.07 -20.60 30.62
C LYS A 22 -15.34 -19.35 30.09
N LEU A 23 -15.34 -19.12 28.77
CA LEU A 23 -14.73 -17.96 28.15
C LEU A 23 -15.58 -16.72 28.35
N ASP A 24 -14.93 -15.60 28.65
CA ASP A 24 -15.60 -14.32 28.66
C ASP A 24 -16.00 -13.84 27.23
N LYS A 25 -16.83 -12.82 27.16
CA LYS A 25 -17.34 -12.28 25.87
C LYS A 25 -16.23 -11.79 24.94
N VAL A 26 -15.11 -11.28 25.50
CA VAL A 26 -13.99 -10.79 24.70
C VAL A 26 -13.22 -11.98 24.10
N GLN A 27 -12.96 -13.00 24.88
CA GLN A 27 -12.30 -14.24 24.45
C GLN A 27 -13.13 -14.94 23.36
N GLN A 28 -14.45 -15.10 23.58
CA GLN A 28 -15.36 -15.66 22.58
C GLN A 28 -15.37 -14.85 21.28
N ARG A 29 -15.34 -13.52 21.37
CA ARG A 29 -15.23 -12.62 20.20
C ARG A 29 -13.93 -12.84 19.42
N ILE A 30 -12.80 -12.98 20.12
CA ILE A 30 -11.49 -13.23 19.52
C ILE A 30 -11.51 -14.54 18.74
N VAL A 31 -12.01 -15.63 19.35
CA VAL A 31 -12.10 -16.95 18.68
C VAL A 31 -13.03 -16.88 17.47
N ASN A 32 -14.21 -16.28 17.60
CA ASN A 32 -15.16 -16.15 16.48
C ASN A 32 -14.57 -15.32 15.33
N LYS A 33 -13.84 -14.23 15.65
CA LYS A 33 -13.15 -13.40 14.64
C LYS A 33 -12.06 -14.19 13.93
N ALA A 34 -11.29 -15.00 14.67
CA ALA A 34 -10.24 -15.85 14.10
C ALA A 34 -10.84 -16.91 13.15
N ILE A 35 -11.89 -17.62 13.55
CA ILE A 35 -12.60 -18.60 12.71
C ILE A 35 -13.15 -17.94 11.46
N ARG A 36 -13.78 -16.76 11.57
CA ARG A 36 -14.30 -16.01 10.41
C ARG A 36 -13.17 -15.63 9.45
N SER A 37 -12.07 -15.10 9.97
CA SER A 37 -10.92 -14.72 9.16
C SER A 37 -10.33 -15.90 8.40
N MET A 38 -10.25 -17.07 9.06
CA MET A 38 -9.78 -18.30 8.44
C MET A 38 -10.74 -18.81 7.35
N LYS A 39 -12.05 -18.77 7.58
CA LYS A 39 -13.06 -19.10 6.55
C LYS A 39 -12.94 -18.18 5.33
N ASN A 40 -12.79 -16.87 5.55
CA ASN A 40 -12.60 -15.90 4.47
C ASN A 40 -11.28 -16.10 3.72
N ALA A 41 -10.29 -16.74 4.34
CA ALA A 41 -9.04 -17.16 3.69
C ALA A 41 -9.13 -18.52 2.99
N GLY A 42 -10.34 -19.08 2.83
CA GLY A 42 -10.60 -20.34 2.15
C GLY A 42 -10.25 -21.61 2.94
N ILE A 43 -9.98 -21.46 4.28
CA ILE A 43 -9.79 -22.61 5.17
C ILE A 43 -11.18 -23.16 5.53
N GLY A 44 -11.36 -24.45 5.38
CA GLY A 44 -12.64 -25.12 5.60
C GLY A 44 -13.39 -25.44 4.31
N LEU A 45 -12.91 -24.97 3.15
CA LEU A 45 -13.31 -25.53 1.87
C LEU A 45 -12.60 -26.87 1.69
N PRO A 46 -13.32 -27.93 1.23
CA PRO A 46 -12.69 -29.22 0.94
C PRO A 46 -11.55 -29.06 -0.06
N GLU A 47 -10.41 -29.69 0.18
CA GLU A 47 -9.19 -29.50 -0.64
C GLU A 47 -9.41 -29.76 -2.14
N ASN A 48 -10.28 -30.74 -2.48
CA ASN A 48 -10.55 -31.10 -3.85
C ASN A 48 -11.89 -30.54 -4.39
N SER A 49 -12.47 -29.54 -3.71
CA SER A 49 -13.73 -28.94 -4.16
C SER A 49 -13.50 -27.92 -5.28
N PRO A 50 -14.45 -27.80 -6.22
CA PRO A 50 -14.41 -26.76 -7.26
C PRO A 50 -14.30 -25.34 -6.67
N GLU A 51 -14.95 -25.11 -5.53
CA GLU A 51 -14.93 -23.82 -4.82
C GLU A 51 -13.54 -23.50 -4.29
N LYS A 52 -12.81 -24.50 -3.78
CA LYS A 52 -11.42 -24.31 -3.32
C LYS A 52 -10.50 -23.97 -4.48
N LYS A 53 -10.66 -24.66 -5.61
CA LYS A 53 -9.89 -24.38 -6.82
C LYS A 53 -10.15 -22.97 -7.32
N GLN A 54 -11.41 -22.58 -7.45
CA GLN A 54 -11.80 -21.23 -7.88
C GLN A 54 -11.29 -20.16 -6.90
N PHE A 55 -11.39 -20.40 -5.60
CA PHE A 55 -10.86 -19.50 -4.58
C PHE A 55 -9.34 -19.27 -4.76
N ASN A 56 -8.59 -20.34 -4.98
CA ASN A 56 -7.14 -20.25 -5.19
C ASN A 56 -6.80 -19.49 -6.47
N GLU A 57 -7.48 -19.77 -7.58
CA GLU A 57 -7.29 -19.09 -8.86
C GLU A 57 -7.58 -17.58 -8.74
N ILE A 58 -8.68 -17.21 -8.08
CA ILE A 58 -9.01 -15.79 -7.82
C ILE A 58 -7.97 -15.15 -6.93
N SER A 59 -7.53 -15.82 -5.87
CA SER A 59 -6.53 -15.29 -4.93
C SER A 59 -5.18 -15.07 -5.61
N GLU A 60 -4.75 -16.01 -6.46
CA GLU A 60 -3.54 -15.86 -7.26
C GLU A 60 -3.66 -14.69 -8.23
N ARG A 61 -4.78 -14.59 -8.94
CA ARG A 61 -5.03 -13.50 -9.88
C ARG A 61 -5.03 -12.13 -9.20
N LEU A 62 -5.65 -12.02 -8.02
CA LEU A 62 -5.63 -10.79 -7.21
C LEU A 62 -4.21 -10.41 -6.78
N SER A 63 -3.40 -11.40 -6.39
CA SER A 63 -2.00 -11.15 -6.02
C SER A 63 -1.18 -10.64 -7.21
N GLN A 64 -1.35 -11.24 -8.38
CA GLN A 64 -0.70 -10.81 -9.62
C GLN A 64 -1.12 -9.39 -10.03
N LEU A 65 -2.42 -9.09 -9.97
CA LEU A 65 -2.95 -7.76 -10.29
C LEU A 65 -2.45 -6.71 -9.31
N SER A 66 -2.40 -7.03 -8.02
CA SER A 66 -1.86 -6.13 -7.00
C SER A 66 -0.37 -5.84 -7.21
N LEU A 67 0.42 -6.85 -7.57
CA LEU A 67 1.84 -6.67 -7.89
C LEU A 67 2.00 -5.78 -9.13
N THR A 68 1.26 -6.07 -10.20
CA THR A 68 1.30 -5.28 -11.44
C THR A 68 0.90 -3.83 -11.18
N PHE A 69 -0.18 -3.62 -10.42
CA PHE A 69 -0.62 -2.27 -10.04
C PHE A 69 0.46 -1.50 -9.27
N ASN A 70 1.05 -2.13 -8.26
CA ASN A 70 2.10 -1.50 -7.46
C ASN A 70 3.34 -1.15 -8.30
N ASN A 71 3.75 -2.03 -9.22
CA ASN A 71 4.84 -1.76 -10.14
C ASN A 71 4.51 -0.59 -11.08
N ASN A 72 3.31 -0.57 -11.66
CA ASN A 72 2.87 0.52 -12.53
C ASN A 72 2.84 1.87 -11.80
N VAL A 73 2.37 1.90 -10.54
CA VAL A 73 2.41 3.10 -9.70
C VAL A 73 3.84 3.55 -9.45
N LEU A 74 4.73 2.62 -9.13
CA LEU A 74 6.15 2.91 -8.90
C LEU A 74 6.82 3.46 -10.16
N ASP A 75 6.58 2.83 -11.31
CA ASP A 75 7.14 3.23 -12.58
C ASP A 75 6.60 4.61 -13.01
N GLY A 76 5.28 4.85 -12.87
CA GLY A 76 4.68 6.15 -13.13
C GLY A 76 5.24 7.25 -12.22
N THR A 77 5.42 6.96 -10.93
CA THR A 77 6.02 7.89 -9.97
C THR A 77 7.44 8.26 -10.35
N LYS A 78 8.25 7.28 -10.77
CA LYS A 78 9.64 7.51 -11.18
C LYS A 78 9.77 8.21 -12.54
N ALA A 79 8.82 7.98 -13.44
CA ALA A 79 8.83 8.58 -14.76
C ALA A 79 8.48 10.07 -14.75
N TYR A 80 7.74 10.53 -13.72
CA TYR A 80 7.35 11.92 -13.63
C TYR A 80 8.52 12.82 -13.25
N GLN A 81 8.77 13.83 -14.09
CA GLN A 81 9.80 14.85 -13.89
C GLN A 81 9.29 16.18 -14.41
N ARG A 82 9.24 17.20 -13.57
CA ARG A 82 8.94 18.57 -13.94
C ARG A 82 10.17 19.42 -13.71
N VAL A 83 10.77 19.88 -14.81
CA VAL A 83 11.96 20.76 -14.75
C VAL A 83 11.54 22.21 -14.81
N VAL A 84 11.95 22.98 -13.83
CA VAL A 84 11.75 24.44 -13.73
C VAL A 84 13.09 25.10 -13.94
N LYS A 85 13.19 26.03 -14.87
CA LYS A 85 14.42 26.76 -15.18
C LYS A 85 14.54 28.09 -14.46
N ASP A 86 13.40 28.76 -14.29
CA ASP A 86 13.36 30.06 -13.62
C ASP A 86 13.11 29.88 -12.11
N LYS A 87 14.09 30.32 -11.30
CA LYS A 87 13.98 30.33 -9.84
C LYS A 87 12.74 31.10 -9.34
N ALA A 88 12.30 32.11 -10.08
CA ALA A 88 11.15 32.94 -9.69
C ALA A 88 9.84 32.11 -9.64
N GLU A 89 9.71 31.05 -10.44
CA GLU A 89 8.55 30.17 -10.38
C GLU A 89 8.49 29.32 -9.08
N LEU A 90 9.59 29.24 -8.35
CA LEU A 90 9.73 28.49 -7.09
C LEU A 90 9.72 29.39 -5.85
N GLU A 91 9.10 30.57 -5.97
CA GLU A 91 8.91 31.48 -4.83
C GLU A 91 8.28 30.77 -3.63
N GLY A 92 8.74 31.05 -2.43
CA GLY A 92 8.32 30.41 -1.18
C GLY A 92 9.17 29.18 -0.80
N CYS A 93 9.92 28.62 -1.73
CA CYS A 93 10.85 27.53 -1.45
C CYS A 93 12.14 28.06 -0.83
N SER A 94 12.64 27.40 0.22
CA SER A 94 13.91 27.78 0.85
C SER A 94 15.11 27.50 -0.05
N ASP A 95 16.20 28.24 0.13
CA ASP A 95 17.45 28.05 -0.67
C ASP A 95 18.01 26.62 -0.49
N ALA A 96 17.90 26.03 0.70
CA ALA A 96 18.30 24.64 0.94
C ALA A 96 17.46 23.65 0.10
N PHE A 97 16.16 23.88 0.00
CA PHE A 97 15.29 23.06 -0.82
C PHE A 97 15.55 23.27 -2.32
N LEU A 98 15.79 24.49 -2.76
CA LEU A 98 16.18 24.79 -4.14
C LEU A 98 17.49 24.09 -4.53
N ALA A 99 18.48 24.07 -3.62
CA ALA A 99 19.70 23.29 -3.83
C ALA A 99 19.42 21.79 -4.01
N THR A 100 18.47 21.24 -3.23
CA THR A 100 18.03 19.84 -3.37
C THR A 100 17.38 19.58 -4.72
N LEU A 101 16.51 20.48 -5.19
CA LEU A 101 15.86 20.36 -6.51
C LEU A 101 16.90 20.43 -7.65
N LYS A 102 17.92 21.28 -7.52
CA LYS A 102 18.98 21.39 -8.49
C LYS A 102 19.84 20.13 -8.54
N ALA A 103 20.28 19.63 -7.38
CA ALA A 103 21.01 18.37 -7.27
C ALA A 103 20.21 17.17 -7.84
N ASN A 104 18.89 17.18 -7.63
CA ASN A 104 18.00 16.17 -8.21
C ASN A 104 17.98 16.26 -9.75
N GLY A 105 17.94 17.48 -10.31
CA GLY A 105 18.08 17.72 -11.74
C GLY A 105 19.38 17.16 -12.28
N GLU A 106 20.50 17.52 -11.69
CA GLU A 106 21.84 17.04 -12.08
C GLU A 106 21.90 15.49 -12.06
N ARG A 107 21.38 14.86 -11.02
CA ARG A 107 21.33 13.40 -10.88
C ARG A 107 20.51 12.72 -12.00
N LEU A 108 19.46 13.40 -12.48
CA LEU A 108 18.58 12.91 -13.54
C LEU A 108 18.99 13.39 -14.94
N GLY A 109 20.14 14.08 -15.08
CA GLY A 109 20.62 14.63 -16.35
C GLY A 109 19.79 15.78 -16.89
N GLN A 110 19.07 16.51 -16.01
CA GLN A 110 18.23 17.64 -16.35
C GLN A 110 18.90 18.96 -15.96
N ASP A 111 18.82 19.96 -16.84
CA ASP A 111 19.32 21.31 -16.56
C ASP A 111 18.21 22.16 -15.93
N GLY A 112 18.24 22.30 -14.61
CA GLY A 112 17.28 23.09 -13.84
C GLY A 112 16.89 22.47 -12.51
N TYR A 113 15.84 23.01 -11.92
CA TYR A 113 15.24 22.51 -10.66
C TYR A 113 14.26 21.41 -10.98
N CYS A 114 14.60 20.16 -10.67
CA CYS A 114 13.78 19.01 -11.02
C CYS A 114 12.88 18.59 -9.85
N ILE A 115 11.57 18.70 -10.08
CA ILE A 115 10.52 18.24 -9.17
C ILE A 115 10.11 16.82 -9.60
N THR A 116 10.11 15.89 -8.66
CA THR A 116 9.62 14.52 -8.81
C THR A 116 8.51 14.22 -7.82
N LEU A 117 7.81 13.10 -7.98
CA LEU A 117 6.76 12.67 -7.04
C LEU A 117 7.30 11.93 -5.81
N ASP A 118 8.61 11.82 -5.65
CA ASP A 118 9.21 11.29 -4.43
C ASP A 118 8.87 12.20 -3.25
N TYR A 119 8.40 11.61 -2.15
CA TYR A 119 7.90 12.37 -1.01
C TYR A 119 8.87 13.44 -0.47
N PRO A 120 10.20 13.21 -0.38
CA PRO A 120 11.16 14.25 0.05
C PRO A 120 11.21 15.50 -0.85
N ILE A 121 10.77 15.39 -2.10
CA ILE A 121 10.66 16.48 -3.07
C ILE A 121 9.22 17.01 -3.10
N TYR A 122 8.26 16.12 -3.34
CA TYR A 122 6.85 16.47 -3.50
C TYR A 122 6.27 17.18 -2.28
N GLY A 123 6.47 16.62 -1.07
CA GLY A 123 5.90 17.15 0.16
C GLY A 123 6.34 18.60 0.44
N PRO A 124 7.64 18.90 0.56
CA PRO A 124 8.13 20.26 0.75
C PRO A 124 7.75 21.22 -0.38
N PHE A 125 7.74 20.77 -1.63
CA PHE A 125 7.30 21.58 -2.76
C PHE A 125 5.85 22.02 -2.60
N MET A 126 4.94 21.08 -2.35
CA MET A 126 3.50 21.38 -2.21
C MET A 126 3.19 22.28 -1.00
N MET A 127 3.98 22.16 0.08
CA MET A 127 3.81 22.96 1.29
C MET A 127 4.33 24.40 1.17
N ASN A 128 5.41 24.62 0.43
CA ASN A 128 6.15 25.88 0.50
C ASN A 128 6.09 26.70 -0.80
N CYS A 129 5.95 26.09 -1.97
CA CYS A 129 5.91 26.83 -3.23
C CYS A 129 4.68 27.73 -3.30
N SER A 130 4.86 29.04 -3.51
CA SER A 130 3.76 30.01 -3.62
C SER A 130 3.01 29.92 -4.95
N ASN A 131 3.67 29.40 -6.00
CA ASN A 131 3.09 29.28 -7.35
C ASN A 131 2.00 28.21 -7.39
N ARG A 132 0.75 28.64 -7.33
CA ARG A 132 -0.41 27.75 -7.33
C ARG A 132 -0.56 26.94 -8.62
N ALA A 133 -0.30 27.58 -9.77
CA ALA A 133 -0.44 26.91 -11.07
C ALA A 133 0.57 25.75 -11.19
N LEU A 134 1.81 25.96 -10.74
CA LEU A 134 2.84 24.94 -10.73
C LEU A 134 2.50 23.78 -9.74
N ARG A 135 1.92 24.11 -8.57
CA ARG A 135 1.43 23.05 -7.66
C ARG A 135 0.31 22.22 -8.26
N GLU A 136 -0.64 22.88 -8.96
CA GLU A 136 -1.73 22.20 -9.66
C GLU A 136 -1.22 21.25 -10.75
N GLU A 137 -0.19 21.69 -11.50
CA GLU A 137 0.45 20.85 -12.53
C GLU A 137 1.12 19.58 -11.93
N VAL A 138 1.65 19.67 -10.72
CA VAL A 138 2.36 18.57 -10.04
C VAL A 138 1.41 17.64 -9.27
N THR A 139 0.13 18.01 -9.12
CA THR A 139 -0.87 17.19 -8.41
C THR A 139 -1.48 16.14 -9.32
#